data_46392d170f2716e26ed9cc7e825082bf
#
_entry.id   46392d170f2716e26ed9cc7e825082bf
#
_cell.length_a   1.000
_cell.length_b   1.000
_cell.length_c   1.000
_cell.angle_alpha   90.00
_cell.angle_beta   90.00
_cell.angle_gamma   90.00
#
_symmetry.space_group_name_H-M   'P 1'
#
loop_
_entity.id
_entity.type
_entity.pdbx_description
1 polymer ?
#
loop_
_entity_poly.entity_id
_entity_poly.type
_entity_poly.pdbx_seq_one_letter_code
_entity_poly.pdbx_strand_id
1 'polypeptide(L)'
;MRIYPDSKELWALPACNPTGNLEFTVGGGRARHDDAPATSDYVFQAKTLFRPLETNDWGIGFAVGTIRHPEINPGPNMLGNTYAYIPLSVSLNDDKVILHANLGWLKDKASGQNNLSWGVGGEFKLHARLLGIAETFGDNRSMSYGQVGVRYSVRPDLFQVDATIGQQLSGPGKNHWVSFGIRYTPDKLF
;
A
#
# COMPACT_ATOMS: atom_id res chain seq x y z
N MET A 1 -4.67 8.76 -6.10
CA MET A 1 -3.94 10.05 -6.19
C MET A 1 -3.64 10.54 -4.79
N ARG A 2 -2.44 10.99 -4.55
CA ARG A 2 -2.03 11.59 -3.28
C ARG A 2 -1.54 13.01 -3.54
N ILE A 3 -1.95 13.93 -2.70
CA ILE A 3 -1.66 15.37 -2.85
C ILE A 3 -0.93 15.81 -1.59
N TYR A 4 0.28 16.31 -1.76
CA TYR A 4 1.11 16.98 -0.77
C TYR A 4 1.09 18.49 -1.01
N PRO A 5 1.58 19.32 -0.11
CA PRO A 5 1.66 20.77 -0.31
C PRO A 5 2.45 21.18 -1.54
N ASP A 6 3.51 20.44 -1.88
CA ASP A 6 4.51 20.73 -2.92
C ASP A 6 4.59 19.66 -4.03
N SER A 7 3.73 18.63 -3.96
CA SER A 7 3.78 17.55 -4.94
C SER A 7 2.46 16.79 -5.08
N LYS A 8 2.32 16.07 -6.18
CA LYS A 8 1.17 15.22 -6.47
C LYS A 8 1.65 13.90 -7.02
N GLU A 9 1.05 12.80 -6.53
CA GLU A 9 1.36 11.45 -6.98
C GLU A 9 0.09 10.76 -7.51
N LEU A 10 0.24 10.07 -8.63
CA LEU A 10 -0.78 9.21 -9.20
C LEU A 10 -0.20 7.80 -9.33
N TRP A 11 -0.90 6.80 -8.80
CA TRP A 11 -0.52 5.40 -8.87
C TRP A 11 -1.61 4.58 -9.53
N ALA A 12 -1.21 3.59 -10.34
CA ALA A 12 -2.08 2.55 -10.88
C ALA A 12 -1.38 1.20 -10.65
N LEU A 13 -2.02 0.33 -9.88
CA LEU A 13 -1.47 -0.95 -9.43
C LEU A 13 -2.46 -2.10 -9.74
N PRO A 14 -2.66 -2.44 -11.03
CA PRO A 14 -3.45 -3.62 -11.37
C PRO A 14 -2.82 -4.88 -10.80
N ALA A 15 -3.66 -5.74 -10.25
CA ALA A 15 -3.27 -7.02 -9.70
C ALA A 15 -4.13 -8.14 -10.29
N CYS A 16 -3.57 -9.32 -10.42
CA CYS A 16 -4.29 -10.53 -10.83
C CYS A 16 -3.94 -11.70 -9.91
N ASN A 17 -4.92 -12.55 -9.66
CA ASN A 17 -4.77 -13.74 -8.84
C ASN A 17 -5.17 -14.98 -9.65
N PRO A 18 -4.23 -15.59 -10.40
CA PRO A 18 -4.55 -16.69 -11.32
C PRO A 18 -4.87 -18.02 -10.61
N THR A 19 -4.43 -18.20 -9.36
CA THR A 19 -4.52 -19.49 -8.66
C THR A 19 -5.33 -19.45 -7.36
N GLY A 20 -5.95 -18.30 -7.03
CA GLY A 20 -6.70 -18.10 -5.81
C GLY A 20 -5.86 -17.66 -4.59
N ASN A 21 -4.59 -18.04 -4.52
CA ASN A 21 -3.71 -17.67 -3.42
C ASN A 21 -2.38 -17.01 -3.85
N LEU A 22 -2.15 -16.85 -5.15
CA LEU A 22 -0.97 -16.19 -5.69
C LEU A 22 -1.38 -14.96 -6.51
N GLU A 23 -1.05 -13.79 -6.02
CA GLU A 23 -1.35 -12.50 -6.64
C GLU A 23 -0.09 -11.90 -7.24
N PHE A 24 -0.19 -11.44 -8.47
CA PHE A 24 0.81 -10.61 -9.13
C PHE A 24 0.29 -9.20 -9.29
N THR A 25 1.10 -8.22 -8.87
CA THR A 25 0.85 -6.80 -9.08
C THR A 25 1.91 -6.24 -10.00
N VAL A 26 1.49 -5.57 -11.06
CA VAL A 26 2.37 -4.82 -11.97
C VAL A 26 1.77 -3.44 -12.12
N GLY A 27 2.55 -2.41 -11.96
CA GLY A 27 2.01 -1.07 -12.12
C GLY A 27 3.06 0.01 -11.99
N GLY A 28 2.61 1.22 -11.80
CA GLY A 28 3.51 2.34 -11.65
C GLY A 28 2.83 3.57 -11.11
N GLY A 29 3.66 4.55 -10.79
CA GLY A 29 3.29 5.84 -10.30
C GLY A 29 3.99 6.95 -11.06
N ARG A 30 3.42 8.13 -11.00
CA ARG A 30 4.03 9.36 -11.45
C ARG A 30 3.89 10.43 -10.38
N ALA A 31 5.02 10.96 -9.95
CA ALA A 31 5.09 12.09 -9.05
C ALA A 31 5.42 13.36 -9.84
N ARG A 32 4.73 14.44 -9.51
CA ARG A 32 5.02 15.78 -10.04
C ARG A 32 5.31 16.69 -8.85
N HIS A 33 6.45 17.33 -8.87
CA HIS A 33 6.88 18.34 -7.91
C HIS A 33 6.74 19.73 -8.53
N ASP A 34 6.50 20.74 -7.71
CA ASP A 34 6.32 22.11 -8.21
C ASP A 34 7.63 22.67 -8.79
N ASP A 35 8.77 22.33 -8.17
CA ASP A 35 10.09 22.87 -8.51
C ASP A 35 11.05 21.84 -9.14
N ALA A 36 10.57 20.66 -9.55
CA ALA A 36 11.41 19.61 -10.11
C ALA A 36 10.72 18.87 -11.28
N PRO A 37 11.50 18.21 -12.16
CA PRO A 37 10.93 17.34 -13.18
C PRO A 37 10.08 16.24 -12.59
N ALA A 38 9.02 15.86 -13.30
CA ALA A 38 8.17 14.73 -12.88
C ALA A 38 8.97 13.42 -12.92
N THR A 39 8.79 12.59 -11.91
CA THR A 39 9.41 11.26 -11.80
C THR A 39 8.39 10.14 -12.00
N SER A 40 8.86 9.00 -12.47
CA SER A 40 8.03 7.81 -12.68
C SER A 40 8.61 6.62 -11.95
N ASP A 41 7.74 5.82 -11.35
CA ASP A 41 8.10 4.62 -10.63
C ASP A 41 7.37 3.41 -11.21
N TYR A 42 8.02 2.26 -11.19
CA TYR A 42 7.45 0.99 -11.66
C TYR A 42 7.53 -0.04 -10.56
N VAL A 43 6.44 -0.77 -10.36
CA VAL A 43 6.31 -1.79 -9.32
C VAL A 43 6.03 -3.14 -9.97
N PHE A 44 6.73 -4.14 -9.48
CA PHE A 44 6.38 -5.54 -9.68
C PHE A 44 6.37 -6.25 -8.33
N GLN A 45 5.29 -6.96 -8.01
CA GLN A 45 5.14 -7.69 -6.76
C GLN A 45 4.47 -9.03 -7.01
N ALA A 46 4.91 -10.05 -6.28
CA ALA A 46 4.20 -11.31 -6.10
C ALA A 46 3.83 -11.46 -4.61
N LYS A 47 2.61 -11.90 -4.33
CA LYS A 47 2.12 -12.17 -2.98
C LYS A 47 1.40 -13.51 -2.95
N THR A 48 1.64 -14.29 -1.91
CA THR A 48 0.94 -15.54 -1.64
C THR A 48 0.32 -15.53 -0.25
N LEU A 49 -0.81 -16.21 -0.10
CA LEU A 49 -1.45 -16.41 1.20
C LEU A 49 -1.19 -17.85 1.64
N PHE A 50 -0.52 -18.01 2.77
CA PHE A 50 -0.36 -19.32 3.42
C PHE A 50 -1.64 -19.73 4.14
N ARG A 51 -2.33 -18.72 4.68
CA ARG A 51 -3.65 -18.86 5.28
C ARG A 51 -4.48 -17.64 4.86
N PRO A 52 -5.57 -17.84 4.11
CA PRO A 52 -6.53 -16.77 3.81
C PRO A 52 -7.19 -16.26 5.10
N LEU A 53 -7.57 -14.99 5.10
CA LEU A 53 -8.38 -14.41 6.17
C LEU A 53 -9.82 -14.89 6.01
N GLU A 54 -10.38 -15.45 7.09
CA GLU A 54 -11.79 -15.79 7.20
C GLU A 54 -12.45 -14.95 8.29
N THR A 55 -13.79 -14.92 8.30
CA THR A 55 -14.56 -14.17 9.31
C THR A 55 -14.26 -14.68 10.72
N ASN A 56 -13.95 -13.76 11.65
CA ASN A 56 -13.57 -14.05 13.04
C ASN A 56 -12.31 -14.93 13.17
N ASP A 57 -11.42 -14.84 12.21
CA ASP A 57 -10.19 -15.64 12.15
C ASP A 57 -8.99 -14.75 11.76
N TRP A 58 -7.85 -15.35 11.48
CA TRP A 58 -6.64 -14.66 11.07
C TRP A 58 -6.08 -15.23 9.76
N GLY A 59 -5.40 -14.39 9.04
CA GLY A 59 -4.73 -14.74 7.79
C GLY A 59 -3.29 -14.26 7.78
N ILE A 60 -2.43 -14.99 7.07
CA ILE A 60 -1.01 -14.67 6.92
C ILE A 60 -0.54 -14.99 5.51
N GLY A 61 0.38 -14.17 5.02
CA GLY A 61 0.97 -14.37 3.71
C GLY A 61 2.42 -13.94 3.65
N PHE A 62 2.92 -13.90 2.44
CA PHE A 62 4.26 -13.42 2.13
C PHE A 62 4.21 -12.66 0.80
N ALA A 63 4.91 -11.55 0.74
CA ALA A 63 5.06 -10.76 -0.48
C ALA A 63 6.52 -10.42 -0.73
N VAL A 64 6.89 -10.38 -2.00
CA VAL A 64 8.19 -9.93 -2.48
C VAL A 64 8.00 -9.08 -3.71
N GLY A 65 8.80 -8.04 -3.86
CA GLY A 65 8.68 -7.17 -5.00
C GLY A 65 9.89 -6.27 -5.23
N THR A 66 9.76 -5.46 -6.25
CA THR A 66 10.74 -4.44 -6.59
C THR A 66 10.05 -3.15 -7.03
N ILE A 67 10.65 -2.02 -6.67
CA ILE A 67 10.25 -0.69 -7.14
C ILE A 67 11.42 -0.08 -7.88
N ARG A 68 11.21 0.22 -9.15
CA ARG A 68 12.20 0.88 -9.97
C ARG A 68 11.92 2.37 -10.05
N HIS A 69 12.95 3.16 -9.79
CA HIS A 69 12.97 4.63 -9.88
C HIS A 69 13.96 5.06 -10.95
N PRO A 70 13.59 5.11 -12.24
CA PRO A 70 14.55 5.35 -13.34
C PRO A 70 15.29 6.68 -13.24
N GLU A 71 14.63 7.71 -12.75
CA GLU A 71 15.18 9.06 -12.63
C GLU A 71 16.19 9.17 -11.48
N ILE A 72 16.00 8.40 -10.40
CA ILE A 72 16.90 8.37 -9.24
C ILE A 72 18.06 7.40 -9.47
N ASN A 73 17.78 6.28 -10.13
CA ASN A 73 18.72 5.20 -10.41
C ASN A 73 18.73 4.87 -11.90
N PRO A 74 19.30 5.72 -12.75
CA PRO A 74 19.43 5.42 -14.18
C PRO A 74 20.34 4.19 -14.39
N GLY A 75 19.98 3.33 -15.32
CA GLY A 75 20.76 2.16 -15.68
C GLY A 75 19.93 1.05 -16.30
N PRO A 76 20.57 0.04 -16.94
CA PRO A 76 19.88 -1.00 -17.69
C PRO A 76 19.15 -2.04 -16.80
N ASN A 77 19.44 -2.07 -15.50
CA ASN A 77 18.82 -3.04 -14.59
C ASN A 77 17.33 -2.78 -14.39
N MET A 78 16.51 -3.78 -14.64
CA MET A 78 15.06 -3.70 -14.38
C MET A 78 14.72 -3.74 -12.89
N LEU A 79 15.59 -4.27 -12.03
CA LEU A 79 15.38 -4.32 -10.59
C LEU A 79 15.81 -3.00 -9.95
N GLY A 80 14.89 -2.39 -9.20
CA GLY A 80 15.10 -1.22 -8.36
C GLY A 80 15.33 -1.59 -6.89
N ASN A 81 14.69 -0.86 -5.99
CA ASN A 81 14.59 -1.22 -4.58
C ASN A 81 13.86 -2.56 -4.45
N THR A 82 14.44 -3.49 -3.71
CA THR A 82 13.85 -4.83 -3.52
C THR A 82 13.27 -4.91 -2.12
N TYR A 83 12.10 -5.48 -1.98
CA TYR A 83 11.43 -5.62 -0.69
C TYR A 83 10.77 -6.98 -0.53
N ALA A 84 10.61 -7.38 0.73
CA ALA A 84 9.79 -8.51 1.12
C ALA A 84 9.05 -8.16 2.42
N TYR A 85 7.83 -8.67 2.61
CA TYR A 85 7.09 -8.47 3.83
C TYR A 85 6.13 -9.62 4.13
N ILE A 86 5.78 -9.75 5.39
CA ILE A 86 4.82 -10.70 5.92
C ILE A 86 3.57 -9.92 6.33
N PRO A 87 2.46 -10.00 5.60
CA PRO A 87 1.17 -9.47 6.02
C PRO A 87 0.49 -10.45 6.97
N LEU A 88 -0.01 -9.92 8.07
CA LEU A 88 -0.89 -10.59 9.03
C LEU A 88 -2.19 -9.80 9.12
N SER A 89 -3.31 -10.48 9.09
CA SER A 89 -4.63 -9.87 9.26
C SER A 89 -5.47 -10.67 10.25
N VAL A 90 -6.30 -9.99 11.02
CA VAL A 90 -7.24 -10.60 11.97
C VAL A 90 -8.61 -9.98 11.78
N SER A 91 -9.62 -10.80 11.56
CA SER A 91 -11.03 -10.41 11.53
C SER A 91 -11.66 -10.63 12.89
N LEU A 92 -12.43 -9.68 13.36
CA LEU A 92 -13.10 -9.68 14.64
C LEU A 92 -14.55 -9.20 14.48
N ASN A 93 -15.42 -9.73 15.34
CA ASN A 93 -16.79 -9.25 15.49
C ASN A 93 -17.59 -9.31 14.17
N ASP A 94 -17.55 -10.43 13.49
CA ASP A 94 -18.22 -10.69 12.21
C ASP A 94 -17.80 -9.67 11.13
N ASP A 95 -16.49 -9.54 10.92
CA ASP A 95 -15.85 -8.59 9.98
C ASP A 95 -16.17 -7.11 10.24
N LYS A 96 -16.65 -6.76 11.44
CA LYS A 96 -16.86 -5.35 11.80
C LYS A 96 -15.56 -4.62 12.08
N VAL A 97 -14.53 -5.36 12.49
CA VAL A 97 -13.19 -4.86 12.71
C VAL A 97 -12.20 -5.80 12.05
N ILE A 98 -11.38 -5.30 11.13
CA ILE A 98 -10.28 -6.04 10.55
C ILE A 98 -8.99 -5.29 10.88
N LEU A 99 -8.08 -5.97 11.57
CA LEU A 99 -6.77 -5.45 11.91
C LEU A 99 -5.72 -6.03 10.95
N HIS A 100 -4.77 -5.21 10.57
CA HIS A 100 -3.67 -5.57 9.70
C HIS A 100 -2.34 -5.21 10.34
N ALA A 101 -1.35 -6.07 10.19
CA ALA A 101 0.04 -5.78 10.53
C ALA A 101 0.95 -6.27 9.41
N ASN A 102 1.98 -5.51 9.12
CA ASN A 102 3.02 -5.85 8.16
C ASN A 102 4.38 -5.70 8.81
N LEU A 103 5.24 -6.68 8.63
CA LEU A 103 6.65 -6.58 8.94
C LEU A 103 7.44 -6.91 7.68
N GLY A 104 8.34 -6.02 7.29
CA GLY A 104 9.04 -6.13 6.02
C GLY A 104 10.50 -5.70 6.07
N TRP A 105 11.17 -6.02 5.00
CA TRP A 105 12.54 -5.64 4.70
C TRP A 105 12.58 -4.97 3.33
N LEU A 106 13.33 -3.88 3.24
CA LEU A 106 13.56 -3.13 2.03
C LEU A 106 15.07 -2.94 1.84
N LYS A 107 15.58 -3.31 0.68
CA LYS A 107 16.92 -2.94 0.22
C LYS A 107 16.82 -1.74 -0.70
N ASP A 108 17.33 -0.61 -0.25
CA ASP A 108 17.47 0.58 -1.09
C ASP A 108 18.67 0.39 -2.03
N LYS A 109 18.42 0.53 -3.32
CA LYS A 109 19.44 0.29 -4.33
C LYS A 109 20.43 1.44 -4.46
N ALA A 110 19.98 2.67 -4.26
CA ALA A 110 20.82 3.84 -4.41
C ALA A 110 21.87 3.93 -3.29
N SER A 111 21.45 3.72 -2.06
CA SER A 111 22.31 3.76 -0.88
C SER A 111 22.94 2.41 -0.53
N GLY A 112 22.43 1.30 -1.07
CA GLY A 112 22.77 -0.07 -0.68
C GLY A 112 22.29 -0.46 0.72
N GLN A 113 21.50 0.38 1.38
CA GLN A 113 21.06 0.18 2.77
C GLN A 113 19.91 -0.83 2.85
N ASN A 114 19.88 -1.55 3.97
CA ASN A 114 18.77 -2.41 4.34
C ASN A 114 17.95 -1.72 5.43
N ASN A 115 16.65 -1.65 5.24
CA ASN A 115 15.70 -1.05 6.16
C ASN A 115 14.68 -2.10 6.59
N LEU A 116 14.32 -2.08 7.86
CA LEU A 116 13.17 -2.82 8.36
C LEU A 116 11.95 -1.89 8.26
N SER A 117 10.90 -2.35 7.61
CA SER A 117 9.63 -1.62 7.49
C SER A 117 8.54 -2.30 8.32
N TRP A 118 7.62 -1.52 8.82
CA TRP A 118 6.49 -2.00 9.59
C TRP A 118 5.23 -1.19 9.28
N GLY A 119 4.08 -1.78 9.50
CA GLY A 119 2.80 -1.11 9.41
C GLY A 119 1.76 -1.82 10.26
N VAL A 120 0.87 -1.04 10.88
CA VAL A 120 -0.30 -1.51 11.60
C VAL A 120 -1.48 -0.66 11.18
N GLY A 121 -2.61 -1.30 10.88
CA GLY A 121 -3.81 -0.60 10.47
C GLY A 121 -5.07 -1.35 10.82
N GLY A 122 -6.20 -0.71 10.61
CA GLY A 122 -7.51 -1.31 10.83
C GLY A 122 -8.58 -0.73 9.92
N GLU A 123 -9.52 -1.59 9.59
CA GLU A 123 -10.76 -1.24 8.92
C GLU A 123 -11.92 -1.44 9.91
N PHE A 124 -12.80 -0.46 10.02
CA PHE A 124 -13.89 -0.43 10.98
C PHE A 124 -15.20 -0.23 10.24
N LYS A 125 -16.11 -1.17 10.31
CA LYS A 125 -17.42 -1.09 9.66
C LYS A 125 -18.31 -0.07 10.37
N LEU A 126 -18.44 1.12 9.80
CA LEU A 126 -19.27 2.20 10.31
C LEU A 126 -20.72 2.07 9.85
N HIS A 127 -20.92 1.57 8.64
CA HIS A 127 -22.23 1.33 8.02
C HIS A 127 -22.12 0.20 6.99
N ALA A 128 -23.26 -0.25 6.45
CA ALA A 128 -23.29 -1.35 5.46
C ALA A 128 -22.36 -1.15 4.24
N ARG A 129 -22.12 0.11 3.85
CA ARG A 129 -21.26 0.49 2.72
C ARG A 129 -20.11 1.42 3.08
N LEU A 130 -19.90 1.70 4.35
CA LEU A 130 -18.90 2.67 4.81
C LEU A 130 -17.97 2.03 5.82
N LEU A 131 -16.69 2.04 5.51
CA LEU A 131 -15.59 1.64 6.41
C LEU A 131 -14.80 2.86 6.84
N GLY A 132 -14.46 2.95 8.12
CA GLY A 132 -13.39 3.79 8.63
C GLY A 132 -12.06 3.08 8.43
N ILE A 133 -11.02 3.82 8.11
CA ILE A 133 -9.66 3.32 7.92
C ILE A 133 -8.75 4.12 8.84
N ALA A 134 -7.85 3.42 9.53
CA ALA A 134 -6.78 4.05 10.29
C ALA A 134 -5.52 3.19 10.16
N GLU A 135 -4.38 3.81 9.90
CA GLU A 135 -3.10 3.08 9.86
C GLU A 135 -1.92 3.95 10.29
N THR A 136 -0.90 3.28 10.81
CA THR A 136 0.42 3.85 11.04
C THR A 136 1.47 2.93 10.46
N PHE A 137 2.50 3.50 9.86
CA PHE A 137 3.56 2.76 9.21
C PHE A 137 4.88 3.53 9.25
N GLY A 138 5.96 2.82 9.06
CA GLY A 138 7.29 3.44 9.10
C GLY A 138 8.41 2.45 8.86
N ASP A 139 9.61 2.90 9.19
CA ASP A 139 10.82 2.11 9.10
C ASP A 139 11.70 2.26 10.36
N ASN A 140 12.80 1.51 10.39
CA ASN A 140 13.78 1.57 11.48
C ASN A 140 14.74 2.79 11.40
N ARG A 141 14.51 3.73 10.47
CA ARG A 141 15.29 4.97 10.29
C ARG A 141 14.64 6.18 10.92
N SER A 142 13.66 5.96 11.79
CA SER A 142 12.97 6.99 12.57
C SER A 142 11.91 7.78 11.81
N MET A 143 11.48 7.32 10.64
CA MET A 143 10.33 7.92 9.95
C MET A 143 9.09 7.07 10.19
N SER A 144 8.08 7.67 10.77
CA SER A 144 6.75 7.09 10.89
C SER A 144 5.68 8.05 10.41
N TYR A 145 4.62 7.47 9.90
CA TYR A 145 3.49 8.16 9.28
C TYR A 145 2.20 7.59 9.84
N GLY A 146 1.16 8.41 9.87
CA GLY A 146 -0.17 7.98 10.22
C GLY A 146 -1.18 8.54 9.24
N GLN A 147 -2.21 7.77 8.95
CA GLN A 147 -3.34 8.26 8.17
C GLN A 147 -4.65 7.69 8.66
N VAL A 148 -5.71 8.46 8.45
CA VAL A 148 -7.09 8.08 8.73
C VAL A 148 -7.97 8.45 7.56
N GLY A 149 -9.06 7.73 7.39
CA GLY A 149 -9.97 8.01 6.30
C GLY A 149 -11.19 7.12 6.26
N VAL A 150 -11.86 7.15 5.13
CA VAL A 150 -13.07 6.37 4.89
C VAL A 150 -13.00 5.70 3.53
N ARG A 151 -13.64 4.52 3.43
CA ARG A 151 -13.88 3.81 2.17
C ARG A 151 -15.39 3.60 1.99
N TYR A 152 -15.88 3.95 0.84
CA TYR A 152 -17.28 3.76 0.47
C TYR A 152 -17.43 2.76 -0.67
N SER A 153 -18.23 1.72 -0.45
CA SER A 153 -18.58 0.72 -1.46
C SER A 153 -19.73 1.25 -2.30
N VAL A 154 -19.41 1.82 -3.46
CA VAL A 154 -20.40 2.27 -4.45
C VAL A 154 -21.21 1.07 -4.96
N ARG A 155 -20.50 0.01 -5.30
CA ARG A 155 -21.04 -1.30 -5.61
C ARG A 155 -20.27 -2.32 -4.79
N PRO A 156 -20.91 -3.00 -3.82
CA PRO A 156 -20.25 -4.02 -2.99
C PRO A 156 -19.45 -5.00 -3.84
N ASP A 157 -18.29 -5.38 -3.35
CA ASP A 157 -17.36 -6.35 -3.94
C ASP A 157 -16.79 -6.00 -5.33
N LEU A 158 -17.26 -4.92 -5.97
CA LEU A 158 -16.83 -4.54 -7.30
C LEU A 158 -16.15 -3.17 -7.37
N PHE A 159 -16.77 -2.13 -6.78
CA PHE A 159 -16.30 -0.75 -6.94
C PHE A 159 -16.34 0.02 -5.65
N GLN A 160 -15.18 0.46 -5.21
CA GLN A 160 -14.99 1.22 -3.98
C GLN A 160 -14.21 2.49 -4.25
N VAL A 161 -14.50 3.52 -3.48
CA VAL A 161 -13.75 4.78 -3.44
C VAL A 161 -13.29 5.04 -2.03
N ASP A 162 -12.11 5.60 -1.86
CA ASP A 162 -11.58 5.96 -0.55
C ASP A 162 -10.98 7.37 -0.55
N ALA A 163 -10.99 7.98 0.61
CA ALA A 163 -10.33 9.24 0.88
C ALA A 163 -9.64 9.18 2.24
N THR A 164 -8.39 9.60 2.32
CA THR A 164 -7.62 9.64 3.56
C THR A 164 -6.89 10.96 3.72
N ILE A 165 -6.65 11.32 4.96
CA ILE A 165 -5.71 12.37 5.34
C ILE A 165 -4.58 11.72 6.13
N GLY A 166 -3.36 12.13 5.90
CA GLY A 166 -2.19 11.57 6.57
C GLY A 166 -1.14 12.61 6.88
N GLN A 167 -0.29 12.25 7.81
CA GLN A 167 0.83 13.10 8.21
C GLN A 167 2.03 12.28 8.67
N GLN A 168 3.18 12.89 8.65
CA GLN A 168 4.39 12.40 9.29
C GLN A 168 4.27 12.56 10.82
N LEU A 169 4.52 11.47 11.55
CA LEU A 169 4.43 11.44 13.02
C LEU A 169 5.79 11.63 13.68
N SER A 170 6.87 11.16 13.05
CA SER A 170 8.23 11.29 13.57
C SER A 170 9.24 11.51 12.45
N GLY A 171 10.45 11.93 12.83
CA GLY A 171 11.54 12.25 11.89
C GLY A 171 11.57 13.72 11.46
N PRO A 172 12.53 14.10 10.64
CA PRO A 172 12.67 15.46 10.13
C PRO A 172 11.55 15.75 9.10
N GLY A 173 10.94 16.93 9.23
CA GLY A 173 9.86 17.36 8.35
C GLY A 173 8.48 17.34 9.01
N LYS A 174 7.50 17.85 8.28
CA LYS A 174 6.08 17.88 8.66
C LYS A 174 5.21 17.56 7.44
N ASN A 175 5.54 16.50 6.74
CA ASN A 175 4.79 16.10 5.55
C ASN A 175 3.34 15.73 5.94
N HIS A 176 2.40 16.28 5.21
CA HIS A 176 0.99 15.90 5.30
C HIS A 176 0.42 15.76 3.90
N TRP A 177 -0.63 14.98 3.76
CA TRP A 177 -1.25 14.71 2.47
C TRP A 177 -2.74 14.41 2.60
N VAL A 178 -3.42 14.57 1.47
CA VAL A 178 -4.74 14.01 1.23
C VAL A 178 -4.62 12.99 0.12
N SER A 179 -5.29 11.85 0.24
CA SER A 179 -5.33 10.87 -0.84
C SER A 179 -6.76 10.50 -1.23
N PHE A 180 -6.91 10.15 -2.51
CA PHE A 180 -8.13 9.61 -3.08
C PHE A 180 -7.78 8.34 -3.83
N GLY A 181 -8.54 7.29 -3.57
CA GLY A 181 -8.36 5.97 -4.19
C GLY A 181 -9.62 5.48 -4.88
N ILE A 182 -9.40 4.64 -5.86
CA ILE A 182 -10.44 3.87 -6.53
C ILE A 182 -9.96 2.42 -6.53
N ARG A 183 -10.84 1.50 -6.10
CA ARG A 183 -10.62 0.06 -6.21
C ARG A 183 -11.72 -0.53 -7.10
N TYR A 184 -11.29 -1.24 -8.13
CA TYR A 184 -12.15 -2.02 -9.01
C TYR A 184 -11.72 -3.48 -8.95
N THR A 185 -12.61 -4.37 -8.48
CA THR A 185 -12.31 -5.78 -8.21
C THR A 185 -13.36 -6.67 -8.91
N PRO A 186 -13.23 -6.91 -10.22
CA PRO A 186 -14.13 -7.82 -10.91
C PRO A 186 -13.88 -9.27 -10.49
N ASP A 187 -14.94 -10.06 -10.37
CA ASP A 187 -14.88 -11.48 -9.97
C ASP A 187 -14.09 -12.33 -10.99
N LYS A 188 -14.20 -12.01 -12.27
CA LYS A 188 -13.46 -12.65 -13.36
C LYS A 188 -13.11 -11.61 -14.41
N LEU A 189 -11.88 -11.66 -14.92
CA LEU A 189 -11.45 -10.87 -16.06
C LEU A 189 -11.40 -11.70 -17.34
N PHE A 190 -11.44 -13.05 -17.21
CA PHE A 190 -11.43 -14.01 -18.32
C PHE A 190 -12.29 -15.23 -17.98
#